data_ef087c1b1e43c8724d20ae817b76909b
#
_entry.id   ef087c1b1e43c8724d20ae817b76909b
#
_cell.length_a   1.000
_cell.length_b   1.000
_cell.length_c   1.000
_cell.angle_alpha   90.00
_cell.angle_beta   90.00
_cell.angle_gamma   90.00
#
_symmetry.space_group_name_H-M   'P 1'
#
loop_
_entity.id
_entity.type
_entity.pdbx_description
1 polymer ?
#
loop_
_entity_poly.entity_id
_entity_poly.type
_entity_poly.pdbx_seq_one_letter_code
_entity_poly.pdbx_strand_id
1 'polypeptide(L)'
;MLRIGKAGLCQLIPHHGTMCLLDIVERWDETSILCTTASHRDTTNPLRRDNRLEAICGLEYAAQAMAVHVGLLEQGKERRLTVGYLGAVKNLMLRAIRLDDVTGDLTVQATRLVGEVNSFIYAFRVSVGREEFLDGRASIFLKDLDHSS
;
A
#
# COMPACT_ATOMS: atom_id res chain seq x y z
N MET A 1 -15.40 -8.54 -5.59
CA MET A 1 -15.36 -7.81 -4.32
C MET A 1 -15.74 -6.38 -4.53
N LEU A 2 -16.46 -5.81 -3.58
CA LEU A 2 -16.92 -4.43 -3.69
C LEU A 2 -15.78 -3.45 -3.55
N ARG A 3 -15.87 -2.34 -4.26
CA ARG A 3 -14.93 -1.23 -4.09
C ARG A 3 -15.07 -0.63 -2.70
N ILE A 4 -13.95 -0.18 -2.17
CA ILE A 4 -13.91 0.45 -0.85
C ILE A 4 -13.35 1.85 -1.01
N GLY A 5 -14.10 2.84 -0.56
CA GLY A 5 -13.68 4.22 -0.65
C GLY A 5 -12.69 4.60 0.44
N LYS A 6 -12.20 5.84 0.36
CA LYS A 6 -11.11 6.32 1.21
C LYS A 6 -11.41 6.19 2.71
N ALA A 7 -12.61 6.56 3.13
CA ALA A 7 -12.93 6.51 4.56
C ALA A 7 -12.82 5.10 5.12
N GLY A 8 -13.30 4.10 4.38
CA GLY A 8 -13.24 2.72 4.81
C GLY A 8 -11.84 2.14 4.77
N LEU A 9 -11.11 2.39 3.68
CA LEU A 9 -9.77 1.82 3.56
C LEU A 9 -8.78 2.44 4.53
N CYS A 10 -8.90 3.73 4.81
CA CYS A 10 -7.96 4.38 5.72
C CYS A 10 -8.06 3.83 7.14
N GLN A 11 -9.22 3.34 7.54
CA GLN A 11 -9.38 2.70 8.85
C GLN A 11 -8.64 1.38 8.97
N LEU A 12 -8.28 0.78 7.84
CA LEU A 12 -7.55 -0.49 7.81
C LEU A 12 -6.03 -0.29 7.85
N ILE A 13 -5.56 0.95 7.73
CA ILE A 13 -4.14 1.26 7.80
C ILE A 13 -3.78 1.60 9.24
N PRO A 14 -2.70 0.99 9.80
CA PRO A 14 -2.32 1.26 11.19
C PRO A 14 -2.04 2.72 11.48
N HIS A 15 -1.53 3.47 10.49
CA HIS A 15 -1.31 4.91 10.60
C HIS A 15 -2.29 5.61 9.68
N HIS A 16 -3.18 6.40 10.23
CA HIS A 16 -4.22 7.09 9.47
C HIS A 16 -4.07 8.61 9.57
N GLY A 17 -5.06 9.34 9.06
CA GLY A 17 -5.00 10.79 8.98
C GLY A 17 -4.37 11.22 7.69
N THR A 18 -3.48 12.23 7.75
CA THR A 18 -2.81 12.75 6.55
C THR A 18 -1.88 11.73 5.89
N MET A 19 -1.52 10.68 6.60
CA MET A 19 -0.66 9.63 6.05
C MET A 19 -1.40 8.60 5.22
N CYS A 20 -2.72 8.68 5.12
CA CYS A 20 -3.46 7.76 4.24
C CYS A 20 -3.35 8.24 2.80
N LEU A 21 -2.59 7.54 2.00
CA LEU A 21 -2.26 7.96 0.64
C LEU A 21 -3.18 7.37 -0.43
N LEU A 22 -3.89 6.30 -0.11
CA LEU A 22 -4.74 5.59 -1.05
C LEU A 22 -6.15 6.18 -1.06
N ASP A 23 -6.81 6.15 -2.21
CA ASP A 23 -8.17 6.68 -2.34
C ASP A 23 -9.22 5.59 -2.43
N ILE A 24 -8.96 4.55 -3.21
CA ILE A 24 -9.97 3.52 -3.50
C ILE A 24 -9.30 2.15 -3.54
N VAL A 25 -9.93 1.14 -2.93
CA VAL A 25 -9.65 -0.26 -3.25
C VAL A 25 -10.58 -0.61 -4.40
N GLU A 26 -10.00 -0.85 -5.58
CA GLU A 26 -10.79 -1.19 -6.76
C GLU A 26 -11.28 -2.63 -6.71
N ARG A 27 -10.42 -3.54 -6.26
CA ARG A 27 -10.75 -4.95 -6.08
C ARG A 27 -9.69 -5.63 -5.22
N TRP A 28 -10.08 -6.74 -4.62
CA TRP A 28 -9.16 -7.55 -3.82
C TRP A 28 -9.68 -8.97 -3.72
N ASP A 29 -8.78 -9.89 -3.42
CA ASP A 29 -9.12 -11.28 -3.09
C ASP A 29 -8.12 -11.79 -2.05
N GLU A 30 -8.08 -13.10 -1.83
CA GLU A 30 -7.22 -13.68 -0.79
C GLU A 30 -5.74 -13.44 -1.04
N THR A 31 -5.32 -13.24 -2.29
CA THR A 31 -3.91 -13.12 -2.64
C THR A 31 -3.50 -11.76 -3.15
N SER A 32 -4.44 -10.90 -3.53
CA SER A 32 -4.08 -9.65 -4.17
C SER A 32 -5.01 -8.51 -3.82
N ILE A 33 -4.50 -7.29 -4.01
CA ILE A 33 -5.26 -6.07 -3.86
C ILE A 33 -4.81 -5.08 -4.93
N LEU A 34 -5.77 -4.33 -5.46
CA LEU A 34 -5.50 -3.27 -6.42
C LEU A 34 -6.19 -2.01 -5.93
N CYS A 35 -5.38 -0.98 -5.70
CA CYS A 35 -5.84 0.33 -5.23
C CYS A 35 -5.52 1.39 -6.26
N THR A 36 -6.26 2.49 -6.21
CA THR A 36 -5.98 3.66 -7.02
C THR A 36 -5.94 4.90 -6.16
N THR A 37 -5.22 5.91 -6.63
CA THR A 37 -5.08 7.16 -5.90
C THR A 37 -4.63 8.29 -6.80
N ALA A 38 -5.08 9.51 -6.47
CA ALA A 38 -4.62 10.75 -7.08
C ALA A 38 -3.73 11.56 -6.14
N SER A 39 -3.42 11.02 -4.96
CA SER A 39 -2.71 11.78 -3.91
C SER A 39 -1.29 12.19 -4.30
N HIS A 40 -0.70 11.54 -5.31
CA HIS A 40 0.62 11.91 -5.80
C HIS A 40 0.64 13.31 -6.42
N ARG A 41 -0.51 13.81 -6.87
CA ARG A 41 -0.65 15.14 -7.44
C ARG A 41 -1.05 16.20 -6.41
N ASP A 42 -1.40 15.79 -5.21
CA ASP A 42 -1.81 16.69 -4.15
C ASP A 42 -0.61 17.44 -3.60
N THR A 43 -0.63 18.76 -3.68
CA THR A 43 0.49 19.59 -3.21
C THR A 43 0.68 19.51 -1.70
N THR A 44 -0.33 19.03 -0.96
CA THR A 44 -0.24 18.84 0.49
C THR A 44 0.19 17.43 0.88
N ASN A 45 0.56 16.58 -0.08
CA ASN A 45 1.00 15.22 0.19
C ASN A 45 2.16 15.25 1.19
N PRO A 46 2.04 14.53 2.33
CA PRO A 46 3.05 14.61 3.40
C PRO A 46 4.43 14.08 3.01
N LEU A 47 4.53 13.32 1.94
CA LEU A 47 5.81 12.78 1.47
C LEU A 47 6.55 13.73 0.53
N ARG A 48 5.93 14.82 0.13
CA ARG A 48 6.60 15.78 -0.76
C ARG A 48 7.75 16.49 -0.05
N ARG A 49 8.81 16.71 -0.83
CA ARG A 49 9.97 17.51 -0.41
C ARG A 49 10.33 18.42 -1.57
N ASP A 50 10.52 19.70 -1.28
CA ASP A 50 10.85 20.70 -2.30
C ASP A 50 9.87 20.68 -3.48
N ASN A 51 8.58 20.55 -3.16
CA ASN A 51 7.49 20.48 -4.12
C ASN A 51 7.60 19.30 -5.10
N ARG A 52 8.26 18.23 -4.66
CA ARG A 52 8.43 17.00 -5.45
C ARG A 52 8.05 15.78 -4.65
N LEU A 53 7.52 14.79 -5.35
CA LEU A 53 7.30 13.45 -4.80
C LEU A 53 8.23 12.49 -5.52
N GLU A 54 9.30 12.09 -4.85
CA GLU A 54 10.28 11.19 -5.43
C GLU A 54 9.67 9.80 -5.68
N ALA A 55 10.15 9.12 -6.72
CA ALA A 55 9.60 7.81 -7.08
C ALA A 55 9.70 6.78 -5.95
N ILE A 56 10.75 6.87 -5.12
CA ILE A 56 10.92 5.96 -3.99
C ILE A 56 9.75 6.04 -3.01
N CYS A 57 9.03 7.16 -2.97
CA CYS A 57 7.85 7.30 -2.12
C CYS A 57 6.73 6.33 -2.51
N GLY A 58 6.78 5.78 -3.73
CA GLY A 58 5.86 4.73 -4.14
C GLY A 58 5.92 3.49 -3.25
N LEU A 59 7.05 3.27 -2.57
CA LEU A 59 7.17 2.17 -1.62
C LEU A 59 6.19 2.35 -0.45
N GLU A 60 5.99 3.58 0.01
CA GLU A 60 5.00 3.85 1.05
C GLU A 60 3.58 3.58 0.57
N TYR A 61 3.28 3.91 -0.68
CA TYR A 61 2.00 3.58 -1.28
C TYR A 61 1.77 2.07 -1.30
N ALA A 62 2.79 1.32 -1.71
CA ALA A 62 2.72 -0.13 -1.75
C ALA A 62 2.54 -0.72 -0.34
N ALA A 63 3.28 -0.20 0.63
CA ALA A 63 3.17 -0.66 2.02
C ALA A 63 1.75 -0.45 2.56
N GLN A 64 1.12 0.68 2.22
CA GLN A 64 -0.25 0.92 2.63
C GLN A 64 -1.23 -0.06 1.97
N ALA A 65 -1.03 -0.38 0.70
CA ALA A 65 -1.88 -1.37 0.02
C ALA A 65 -1.75 -2.73 0.70
N MET A 66 -0.54 -3.13 1.07
CA MET A 66 -0.33 -4.38 1.82
C MET A 66 -1.05 -4.36 3.16
N ALA A 67 -0.96 -3.24 3.89
CA ALA A 67 -1.63 -3.09 5.18
C ALA A 67 -3.15 -3.20 5.04
N VAL A 68 -3.72 -2.57 4.02
CA VAL A 68 -5.16 -2.66 3.75
C VAL A 68 -5.54 -4.10 3.43
N HIS A 69 -4.73 -4.80 2.62
CA HIS A 69 -4.99 -6.18 2.28
C HIS A 69 -5.03 -7.07 3.52
N VAL A 70 -4.04 -6.94 4.40
CA VAL A 70 -4.04 -7.67 5.66
C VAL A 70 -5.28 -7.34 6.48
N GLY A 71 -5.64 -6.07 6.59
CA GLY A 71 -6.83 -5.66 7.32
C GLY A 71 -8.11 -6.30 6.78
N LEU A 72 -8.23 -6.37 5.46
CA LEU A 72 -9.39 -7.00 4.83
C LEU A 72 -9.44 -8.50 5.08
N LEU A 73 -8.28 -9.17 5.01
CA LEU A 73 -8.21 -10.61 5.26
C LEU A 73 -8.53 -10.95 6.72
N GLU A 74 -8.25 -10.03 7.65
CA GLU A 74 -8.44 -10.28 9.08
C GLU A 74 -9.81 -9.88 9.60
N GLN A 75 -10.66 -9.26 8.77
CA GLN A 75 -12.00 -8.88 9.19
C GLN A 75 -12.82 -10.09 9.63
N GLY A 76 -13.55 -9.94 10.72
CA GLY A 76 -14.42 -10.99 11.23
C GLY A 76 -13.73 -12.04 12.08
N LYS A 77 -12.43 -11.99 12.23
CA LYS A 77 -11.70 -12.91 13.10
C LYS A 77 -11.72 -12.39 14.54
N GLU A 78 -11.80 -13.30 15.50
CA GLU A 78 -11.76 -12.94 16.92
C GLU A 78 -10.42 -12.30 17.27
N ARG A 79 -9.35 -12.91 16.80
CA ARG A 79 -7.99 -12.41 17.00
C ARG A 79 -7.46 -11.93 15.67
N ARG A 80 -7.38 -10.62 15.53
CA ARG A 80 -6.95 -10.00 14.27
C ARG A 80 -5.50 -9.60 14.33
N LEU A 81 -4.83 -9.75 13.18
CA LEU A 81 -3.47 -9.30 13.01
C LEU A 81 -3.45 -8.02 12.19
N THR A 82 -2.42 -7.25 12.35
CA THR A 82 -2.16 -6.07 11.52
C THR A 82 -0.67 -6.04 11.19
N VAL A 83 -0.31 -5.16 10.25
CA VAL A 83 1.11 -5.01 9.90
C VAL A 83 1.85 -4.34 11.07
N GLY A 84 2.84 -5.04 11.59
CA GLY A 84 3.72 -4.48 12.62
C GLY A 84 4.81 -3.63 12.02
N TYR A 85 5.50 -4.17 11.01
CA TYR A 85 6.54 -3.41 10.31
C TYR A 85 6.86 -4.06 8.96
N LEU A 86 7.42 -3.23 8.09
CA LEU A 86 7.99 -3.66 6.83
C LEU A 86 9.43 -4.12 7.10
N GLY A 87 9.71 -5.35 6.72
CA GLY A 87 11.03 -5.93 6.88
C GLY A 87 11.93 -5.65 5.67
N ALA A 88 12.40 -6.70 5.02
CA ALA A 88 13.27 -6.53 3.87
C ALA A 88 12.51 -6.13 2.61
N VAL A 89 13.11 -5.25 1.82
CA VAL A 89 12.66 -4.95 0.46
C VAL A 89 13.73 -5.50 -0.48
N LYS A 90 13.30 -6.28 -1.48
CA LYS A 90 14.21 -6.92 -2.42
C LYS A 90 13.80 -6.63 -3.86
N ASN A 91 14.79 -6.61 -4.73
CA ASN A 91 14.57 -6.46 -6.17
C ASN A 91 13.79 -5.18 -6.51
N LEU A 92 14.04 -4.12 -5.74
CA LEU A 92 13.37 -2.85 -5.95
C LEU A 92 13.89 -2.21 -7.24
N MET A 93 12.98 -1.96 -8.18
CA MET A 93 13.28 -1.31 -9.44
C MET A 93 12.52 0.00 -9.50
N LEU A 94 13.27 1.09 -9.64
CA LEU A 94 12.70 2.42 -9.87
C LEU A 94 12.82 2.71 -11.36
N ARG A 95 11.68 2.98 -11.99
CA ARG A 95 11.62 3.21 -13.45
C ARG A 95 11.22 4.64 -13.76
N ALA A 96 11.14 5.49 -12.74
CA ALA A 96 10.84 6.91 -12.85
C ALA A 96 11.66 7.65 -11.82
N ILE A 97 11.76 8.97 -11.96
CA ILE A 97 12.49 9.82 -11.02
C ILE A 97 11.52 10.39 -9.99
N ARG A 98 10.32 10.77 -10.43
CA ARG A 98 9.33 11.43 -9.59
C ARG A 98 7.92 10.98 -9.98
N LEU A 99 6.98 11.14 -9.06
CA LEU A 99 5.57 10.77 -9.28
C LEU A 99 4.64 11.98 -9.39
N ASP A 100 5.04 13.13 -8.86
CA ASP A 100 4.16 14.31 -8.78
C ASP A 100 3.77 14.86 -10.15
N ASP A 101 4.55 14.58 -11.19
CA ASP A 101 4.26 15.03 -12.55
C ASP A 101 3.48 13.99 -13.38
N VAL A 102 3.12 12.87 -12.79
CA VAL A 102 2.32 11.85 -13.49
C VAL A 102 0.87 12.30 -13.52
N THR A 103 0.28 12.36 -14.72
CA THR A 103 -1.04 12.95 -14.90
C THR A 103 -2.21 12.01 -14.62
N GLY A 104 -2.01 10.70 -14.74
CA GLY A 104 -3.06 9.73 -14.44
C GLY A 104 -3.11 9.37 -12.97
N ASP A 105 -4.15 8.68 -12.56
CA ASP A 105 -4.23 8.12 -11.22
C ASP A 105 -3.26 6.95 -11.09
N LEU A 106 -2.57 6.86 -9.98
CA LEU A 106 -1.67 5.73 -9.71
C LEU A 106 -2.51 4.48 -9.43
N THR A 107 -2.07 3.37 -10.00
CA THR A 107 -2.52 2.03 -9.62
C THR A 107 -1.46 1.42 -8.74
N VAL A 108 -1.86 0.99 -7.55
CA VAL A 108 -0.98 0.37 -6.57
C VAL A 108 -1.46 -1.06 -6.38
N GLN A 109 -0.63 -2.02 -6.75
CA GLN A 109 -0.99 -3.42 -6.72
C GLN A 109 -0.04 -4.18 -5.80
N ALA A 110 -0.60 -5.07 -4.99
CA ALA A 110 0.19 -5.95 -4.14
C ALA A 110 -0.37 -7.37 -4.25
N THR A 111 0.53 -8.34 -4.40
CA THR A 111 0.17 -9.74 -4.52
C THR A 111 0.95 -10.54 -3.49
N ARG A 112 0.23 -11.26 -2.63
CA ARG A 112 0.86 -12.10 -1.61
C ARG A 112 1.42 -13.35 -2.28
N LEU A 113 2.72 -13.54 -2.17
CA LEU A 113 3.43 -14.68 -2.75
C LEU A 113 3.54 -15.83 -1.76
N VAL A 114 3.84 -15.49 -0.49
CA VAL A 114 4.02 -16.47 0.57
C VAL A 114 3.36 -15.92 1.83
N GLY A 115 2.64 -16.77 2.55
CA GLY A 115 2.04 -16.41 3.82
C GLY A 115 2.43 -17.41 4.88
N GLU A 116 2.87 -16.91 6.03
CA GLU A 116 3.15 -17.69 7.21
C GLU A 116 2.32 -17.13 8.37
N VAL A 117 2.49 -17.69 9.56
CA VAL A 117 1.66 -17.30 10.71
C VAL A 117 1.82 -15.82 11.04
N ASN A 118 3.06 -15.32 11.03
CA ASN A 118 3.37 -13.98 11.48
C ASN A 118 4.03 -13.10 10.42
N SER A 119 4.07 -13.55 9.17
CA SER A 119 4.72 -12.78 8.12
C SER A 119 4.17 -13.13 6.75
N PHE A 120 4.22 -12.14 5.85
CA PHE A 120 3.85 -12.31 4.45
C PHE A 120 4.94 -11.74 3.57
N ILE A 121 5.08 -12.32 2.37
CA ILE A 121 5.91 -11.74 1.31
C ILE A 121 4.97 -11.32 0.20
N TYR A 122 5.08 -10.06 -0.20
CA TYR A 122 4.29 -9.47 -1.28
C TYR A 122 5.19 -9.06 -2.43
N ALA A 123 4.69 -9.23 -3.65
CA ALA A 123 5.19 -8.49 -4.81
C ALA A 123 4.31 -7.27 -4.99
N PHE A 124 4.90 -6.13 -5.33
CA PHE A 124 4.15 -4.88 -5.46
C PHE A 124 4.56 -4.12 -6.72
N ARG A 125 3.67 -3.25 -7.17
CA ARG A 125 3.88 -2.45 -8.36
C ARG A 125 3.07 -1.17 -8.27
N VAL A 126 3.68 -0.06 -8.70
CA VAL A 126 3.00 1.23 -8.83
C VAL A 126 3.09 1.64 -10.29
N SER A 127 1.96 1.92 -10.91
CA SER A 127 1.87 2.14 -12.35
C SER A 127 0.72 3.05 -12.73
N VAL A 128 0.72 3.51 -13.98
CA VAL A 128 -0.45 4.10 -14.64
C VAL A 128 -0.58 3.39 -15.99
N GLY A 129 -1.69 2.67 -16.17
CA GLY A 129 -1.86 1.87 -17.38
C GLY A 129 -0.74 0.85 -17.51
N ARG A 130 -0.01 0.89 -18.62
CA ARG A 130 1.12 -0.01 -18.86
C ARG A 130 2.46 0.56 -18.42
N GLU A 131 2.48 1.82 -17.99
CA GLU A 131 3.71 2.45 -17.56
C GLU A 131 3.96 2.16 -16.09
N GLU A 132 5.04 1.44 -15.81
CA GLU A 132 5.42 1.09 -14.45
C GLU A 132 6.45 2.08 -13.93
N PHE A 133 6.26 2.53 -12.68
CA PHE A 133 7.17 3.48 -12.05
C PHE A 133 8.04 2.82 -10.98
N LEU A 134 7.55 1.77 -10.37
CA LEU A 134 8.22 1.13 -9.27
C LEU A 134 7.67 -0.28 -9.10
N ASP A 135 8.56 -1.25 -8.84
CA ASP A 135 8.14 -2.59 -8.46
C ASP A 135 9.19 -3.24 -7.56
N GLY A 136 8.81 -4.32 -6.90
CA GLY A 136 9.71 -5.05 -6.02
C GLY A 136 8.97 -6.07 -5.19
N ARG A 137 9.69 -6.58 -4.18
CA ARG A 137 9.14 -7.49 -3.19
C ARG A 137 9.43 -6.97 -1.80
N ALA A 138 8.51 -7.23 -0.88
CA ALA A 138 8.67 -6.82 0.50
C ALA A 138 8.18 -7.92 1.43
N SER A 139 8.88 -8.11 2.54
CA SER A 139 8.37 -8.92 3.63
C SER A 139 7.73 -8.01 4.67
N ILE A 140 6.57 -8.41 5.15
CA ILE A 140 5.90 -7.70 6.23
C ILE A 140 5.73 -8.65 7.41
N PHE A 141 5.86 -8.09 8.61
CA PHE A 141 5.71 -8.82 9.86
C PHE A 141 4.46 -8.34 10.56
N LEU A 142 3.70 -9.30 11.10
CA LEU A 142 2.39 -9.06 11.65
C LEU A 142 2.46 -9.02 13.17
N LYS A 143 1.52 -8.31 13.77
CA LYS A 143 1.35 -8.25 15.21
C LYS A 143 -0.14 -8.29 15.55
N ASP A 144 -0.47 -8.57 16.79
CA ASP A 144 -1.85 -8.54 17.26
C ASP A 144 -2.38 -7.11 17.24
N LEU A 145 -3.52 -6.93 16.61
CA LEU A 145 -4.16 -5.62 16.53
C LEU A 145 -4.55 -5.10 17.91
N ASP A 146 -4.98 -6.03 18.81
CA ASP A 146 -5.50 -5.67 20.12
C ASP A 146 -4.40 -5.40 21.15
N HIS A 147 -3.13 -5.57 20.78
CA HIS A 147 -1.99 -5.25 21.64
C HIS A 147 -1.37 -3.93 21.20
N SER A 148 -2.17 -2.90 21.17
CA SER A 148 -1.79 -1.61 20.65
C SER A 148 -1.08 -0.70 21.65
N SER A 149 -0.82 -1.19 22.81
CA SER A 149 -0.12 -0.42 23.84
C SER A 149 1.38 -0.52 23.69
#